data_4567b83fa4738411f1175ee2f2d073dc
#
_entry.id   4567b83fa4738411f1175ee2f2d073dc
#
_cell.length_a   1.000
_cell.length_b   1.000
_cell.length_c   1.000
_cell.angle_alpha   90.00
_cell.angle_beta   90.00
_cell.angle_gamma   90.00
#
_symmetry.space_group_name_H-M   'P 1'
#
loop_
_entity.id
_entity.type
_entity.pdbx_description
1 polymer ?
#
loop_
_entity_poly.entity_id
_entity_poly.type
_entity_poly.pdbx_seq_one_letter_code
_entity_poly.pdbx_strand_id
1 'polypeptide(L)'
;MRDFFLIKMKEKMKIAIQGIKGSNHHQVAIDCYGANQEMLPCMSFPALVQALIEGRADKGIMAIENSIAGSIIPNYALVYDHHLNIIGEYYLNIHHHLMALEGQELTDIKAVHSHPMALLQCHEFFKKHPHIQLVEDVDTAETAQRIQSGQLKGIAAIAPKVAAGLYGL
;
A
#
# COMPACT_ATOMS: atom_id res chain seq x y z
N MET A 1 -19.95 -39.71 -22.97
CA MET A 1 -19.65 -38.36 -23.45
C MET A 1 -18.90 -37.69 -22.30
N ARG A 2 -17.59 -37.43 -22.44
CA ARG A 2 -16.78 -36.77 -21.38
C ARG A 2 -16.77 -35.29 -21.71
N ASP A 3 -17.47 -34.48 -20.92
CA ASP A 3 -17.43 -33.02 -21.04
C ASP A 3 -16.10 -32.52 -20.55
N PHE A 4 -15.22 -32.13 -21.46
CA PHE A 4 -14.00 -31.40 -21.13
C PHE A 4 -14.37 -29.94 -20.90
N PHE A 5 -14.48 -29.52 -19.65
CA PHE A 5 -14.50 -28.10 -19.29
C PHE A 5 -13.09 -27.53 -19.52
N LEU A 6 -12.92 -26.81 -20.61
CA LEU A 6 -11.77 -25.94 -20.82
C LEU A 6 -11.95 -24.72 -19.89
N ILE A 7 -11.37 -24.77 -18.69
CA ILE A 7 -11.19 -23.60 -17.87
C ILE A 7 -10.15 -22.73 -18.60
N LYS A 8 -10.62 -21.67 -19.28
CA LYS A 8 -9.73 -20.63 -19.80
C LYS A 8 -8.99 -20.04 -18.61
N MET A 9 -7.71 -20.38 -18.45
CA MET A 9 -6.85 -19.76 -17.45
C MET A 9 -6.94 -18.25 -17.69
N LYS A 10 -7.45 -17.51 -16.70
CA LYS A 10 -7.55 -16.05 -16.76
C LYS A 10 -6.13 -15.53 -16.97
N GLU A 11 -5.88 -14.87 -18.07
CA GLU A 11 -4.56 -14.26 -18.31
C GLU A 11 -4.20 -13.40 -17.10
N LYS A 12 -2.98 -13.54 -16.64
CA LYS A 12 -2.46 -12.81 -15.50
C LYS A 12 -2.37 -11.33 -15.88
N MET A 13 -3.19 -10.50 -15.26
CA MET A 13 -3.16 -9.06 -15.49
C MET A 13 -1.97 -8.42 -14.77
N LYS A 14 -1.46 -7.35 -15.36
CA LYS A 14 -0.46 -6.49 -14.74
C LYS A 14 -1.13 -5.22 -14.23
N ILE A 15 -1.04 -4.99 -12.93
CA ILE A 15 -1.74 -3.90 -12.24
C ILE A 15 -0.71 -2.91 -11.70
N ALA A 16 -0.76 -1.66 -12.17
CA ALA A 16 0.06 -0.58 -11.63
C ALA A 16 -0.51 -0.10 -10.28
N ILE A 17 0.35 0.00 -9.29
CA ILE A 17 0.03 0.49 -7.95
C ILE A 17 1.00 1.60 -7.57
N GLN A 18 0.54 2.64 -6.87
CA GLN A 18 1.44 3.61 -6.25
C GLN A 18 2.02 3.02 -4.97
N GLY A 19 3.34 3.16 -4.79
CA GLY A 19 4.10 2.49 -3.74
C GLY A 19 4.51 1.08 -4.11
N ILE A 20 4.89 0.28 -3.13
CA ILE A 20 5.38 -1.08 -3.32
C ILE A 20 4.35 -2.14 -2.86
N LYS A 21 4.69 -3.42 -3.01
CA LYS A 21 3.91 -4.51 -2.42
C LYS A 21 3.82 -4.33 -0.91
N GLY A 22 2.64 -4.51 -0.34
CA GLY A 22 2.36 -4.22 1.07
C GLY A 22 1.68 -2.86 1.32
N SER A 23 1.60 -1.97 0.31
CA SER A 23 0.88 -0.70 0.40
C SER A 23 -0.65 -0.89 0.42
N ASN A 24 -1.37 0.18 0.76
CA ASN A 24 -2.84 0.20 0.65
C ASN A 24 -3.33 -0.07 -0.78
N HIS A 25 -2.62 0.46 -1.80
CA HIS A 25 -2.95 0.18 -3.20
C HIS A 25 -2.75 -1.30 -3.56
N HIS A 26 -1.73 -1.95 -2.98
CA HIS A 26 -1.55 -3.40 -3.14
C HIS A 26 -2.71 -4.18 -2.51
N GLN A 27 -3.18 -3.78 -1.31
CA GLN A 27 -4.35 -4.41 -0.69
C GLN A 27 -5.58 -4.30 -1.59
N VAL A 28 -5.87 -3.11 -2.13
CA VAL A 28 -7.00 -2.90 -3.05
C VAL A 28 -6.86 -3.75 -4.31
N ALA A 29 -5.65 -3.85 -4.87
CA ALA A 29 -5.40 -4.70 -6.03
C ALA A 29 -5.69 -6.18 -5.74
N ILE A 30 -5.32 -6.67 -4.55
CA ILE A 30 -5.63 -8.05 -4.11
C ILE A 30 -7.15 -8.23 -3.95
N ASP A 31 -7.82 -7.29 -3.30
CA ASP A 31 -9.25 -7.38 -3.00
C ASP A 31 -10.10 -7.34 -4.28
N CYS A 32 -9.72 -6.51 -5.26
CA CYS A 32 -10.44 -6.38 -6.52
C CYS A 32 -10.13 -7.47 -7.55
N TYR A 33 -8.89 -7.95 -7.61
CA TYR A 33 -8.41 -8.80 -8.71
C TYR A 33 -7.77 -10.11 -8.26
N GLY A 34 -7.60 -10.32 -6.95
CA GLY A 34 -6.96 -11.51 -6.38
C GLY A 34 -5.42 -11.39 -6.30
N ALA A 35 -4.84 -12.19 -5.42
CA ALA A 35 -3.40 -12.13 -5.07
C ALA A 35 -2.45 -12.61 -6.20
N ASN A 36 -2.99 -13.31 -7.23
CA ASN A 36 -2.17 -13.93 -8.28
C ASN A 36 -1.81 -12.97 -9.43
N GLN A 37 -2.22 -11.70 -9.35
CA GLN A 37 -1.92 -10.71 -10.39
C GLN A 37 -0.46 -10.21 -10.28
N GLU A 38 0.08 -9.76 -11.41
CA GLU A 38 1.38 -9.11 -11.43
C GLU A 38 1.24 -7.65 -10.98
N MET A 39 1.98 -7.24 -9.96
CA MET A 39 1.99 -5.85 -9.49
C MET A 39 3.16 -5.10 -10.12
N LEU A 40 2.86 -3.94 -10.73
CA LEU A 40 3.85 -2.97 -11.20
C LEU A 40 3.93 -1.81 -10.20
N PRO A 41 4.95 -1.79 -9.32
CA PRO A 41 5.17 -0.68 -8.41
C PRO A 41 5.49 0.62 -9.17
N CYS A 42 4.85 1.71 -8.78
CA CYS A 42 5.07 3.04 -9.31
C CYS A 42 5.33 4.01 -8.14
N MET A 43 6.39 4.79 -8.21
CA MET A 43 6.79 5.67 -7.10
C MET A 43 5.91 6.92 -6.98
N SER A 44 5.05 7.19 -7.97
CA SER A 44 4.11 8.31 -7.95
C SER A 44 2.89 8.03 -8.82
N PHE A 45 1.82 8.79 -8.64
CA PHE A 45 0.63 8.68 -9.50
C PHE A 45 0.91 9.09 -10.96
N PRO A 46 1.71 10.12 -11.27
CA PRO A 46 2.13 10.35 -12.66
C PRO A 46 2.87 9.16 -13.29
N ALA A 47 3.75 8.49 -12.54
CA ALA A 47 4.44 7.29 -13.04
C ALA A 47 3.49 6.12 -13.28
N LEU A 48 2.43 5.98 -12.44
CA LEU A 48 1.37 4.99 -12.64
C LEU A 48 0.59 5.27 -13.92
N VAL A 49 0.19 6.53 -14.14
CA VAL A 49 -0.52 6.95 -15.36
C VAL A 49 0.34 6.71 -16.60
N GLN A 50 1.61 7.06 -16.53
CA GLN A 50 2.54 6.81 -17.64
C GLN A 50 2.67 5.31 -17.96
N ALA A 51 2.67 4.45 -16.93
CA ALA A 51 2.70 3.00 -17.13
C ALA A 51 1.46 2.47 -17.87
N LEU A 52 0.28 3.05 -17.60
CA LEU A 52 -0.95 2.72 -18.32
C LEU A 52 -0.91 3.17 -19.78
N ILE A 53 -0.47 4.41 -20.04
CA ILE A 53 -0.39 4.99 -21.39
C ILE A 53 0.59 4.20 -22.27
N GLU A 54 1.71 3.79 -21.70
CA GLU A 54 2.75 3.00 -22.38
C GLU A 54 2.37 1.51 -22.53
N GLY A 55 1.23 1.08 -22.02
CA GLY A 55 0.81 -0.32 -22.08
C GLY A 55 1.67 -1.25 -21.20
N ARG A 56 2.42 -0.71 -20.22
CA ARG A 56 3.20 -1.51 -19.26
C ARG A 56 2.35 -2.14 -18.16
N ALA A 57 1.14 -1.65 -17.99
CA ALA A 57 0.14 -2.23 -17.09
C ALA A 57 -1.24 -2.21 -17.76
N ASP A 58 -2.07 -3.21 -17.46
CA ASP A 58 -3.42 -3.35 -17.99
C ASP A 58 -4.42 -2.50 -17.19
N LYS A 59 -4.16 -2.28 -15.92
CA LYS A 59 -5.01 -1.54 -14.97
C LYS A 59 -4.14 -0.77 -13.97
N GLY A 60 -4.73 0.26 -13.34
CA GLY A 60 -4.10 1.01 -12.27
C GLY A 60 -5.01 1.17 -11.07
N ILE A 61 -4.44 1.14 -9.88
CA ILE A 61 -5.13 1.47 -8.63
C ILE A 61 -4.65 2.86 -8.20
N MET A 62 -5.57 3.81 -8.15
CA MET A 62 -5.28 5.20 -7.81
C MET A 62 -6.21 5.68 -6.69
N ALA A 63 -5.63 6.23 -5.63
CA ALA A 63 -6.41 6.92 -4.61
C ALA A 63 -6.88 8.27 -5.17
N ILE A 64 -8.18 8.55 -5.09
CA ILE A 64 -8.77 9.84 -5.52
C ILE A 64 -9.36 10.63 -4.36
N GLU A 65 -9.68 9.94 -3.26
CA GLU A 65 -10.21 10.56 -2.05
C GLU A 65 -9.68 9.88 -0.78
N ASN A 66 -9.60 10.66 0.27
CA ASN A 66 -9.27 10.18 1.61
C ASN A 66 -10.15 10.92 2.62
N SER A 67 -10.75 10.23 3.57
CA SER A 67 -11.68 10.81 4.55
C SER A 67 -11.06 11.89 5.45
N ILE A 68 -9.75 11.94 5.55
CA ILE A 68 -9.01 12.92 6.37
C ILE A 68 -8.38 14.00 5.49
N ALA A 69 -7.73 13.61 4.39
CA ALA A 69 -7.07 14.55 3.48
C ALA A 69 -8.02 15.17 2.45
N GLY A 70 -9.24 14.62 2.30
CA GLY A 70 -10.20 15.06 1.28
C GLY A 70 -9.87 14.54 -0.12
N SER A 71 -10.37 15.24 -1.12
CA SER A 71 -10.15 14.89 -2.54
C SER A 71 -8.70 15.17 -2.97
N ILE A 72 -8.11 14.20 -3.63
CA ILE A 72 -6.75 14.31 -4.18
C ILE A 72 -6.83 14.92 -5.58
N ILE A 73 -7.07 16.24 -5.64
CA ILE A 73 -7.33 16.99 -6.87
C ILE A 73 -6.31 16.71 -7.98
N PRO A 74 -4.97 16.61 -7.71
CA PRO A 74 -4.01 16.29 -8.76
C PRO A 74 -4.29 14.94 -9.46
N ASN A 75 -4.86 13.96 -8.76
CA ASN A 75 -5.15 12.66 -9.35
C ASN A 75 -6.38 12.70 -10.26
N TYR A 76 -7.38 13.54 -9.95
CA TYR A 76 -8.49 13.80 -10.89
C TYR A 76 -7.97 14.46 -12.17
N ALA A 77 -7.05 15.42 -12.06
CA ALA A 77 -6.44 16.06 -13.24
C ALA A 77 -5.69 15.01 -14.09
N LEU A 78 -4.91 14.12 -13.48
CA LEU A 78 -4.22 13.05 -14.20
C LEU A 78 -5.20 12.16 -14.99
N VAL A 79 -6.32 11.77 -14.38
CA VAL A 79 -7.35 10.95 -15.05
C VAL A 79 -7.95 11.71 -16.24
N TYR A 80 -8.29 13.00 -16.04
CA TYR A 80 -8.93 13.84 -17.05
C TYR A 80 -7.97 14.16 -18.22
N ASP A 81 -6.78 14.63 -17.94
CA ASP A 81 -5.80 15.10 -18.94
C ASP A 81 -5.31 13.97 -19.84
N HIS A 82 -5.25 12.75 -19.31
CA HIS A 82 -4.81 11.57 -20.05
C HIS A 82 -5.98 10.70 -20.56
N HIS A 83 -7.20 11.20 -20.47
CA HIS A 83 -8.42 10.50 -20.99
C HIS A 83 -8.55 9.07 -20.47
N LEU A 84 -8.19 8.82 -19.21
CA LEU A 84 -8.29 7.51 -18.59
C LEU A 84 -9.74 7.19 -18.21
N ASN A 85 -10.15 5.94 -18.40
CA ASN A 85 -11.46 5.47 -17.99
C ASN A 85 -11.45 4.92 -16.56
N ILE A 86 -12.29 5.47 -15.70
CA ILE A 86 -12.57 4.88 -14.39
C ILE A 86 -13.50 3.70 -14.60
N ILE A 87 -13.04 2.49 -14.28
CA ILE A 87 -13.76 1.23 -14.51
C ILE A 87 -14.39 0.64 -13.26
N GLY A 88 -14.15 1.26 -12.11
CA GLY A 88 -14.70 0.87 -10.82
C GLY A 88 -14.17 1.72 -9.70
N GLU A 89 -14.81 1.61 -8.55
CA GLU A 89 -14.40 2.25 -7.29
C GLU A 89 -14.34 1.22 -6.17
N TYR A 90 -13.48 1.47 -5.19
CA TYR A 90 -13.32 0.63 -4.01
C TYR A 90 -13.08 1.49 -2.78
N TYR A 91 -13.83 1.23 -1.73
CA TYR A 91 -13.68 1.90 -0.44
C TYR A 91 -12.84 1.05 0.49
N LEU A 92 -11.58 1.45 0.69
CA LEU A 92 -10.70 0.79 1.64
C LEU A 92 -10.87 1.40 3.04
N ASN A 93 -11.32 0.61 3.99
CA ASN A 93 -11.22 1.00 5.39
C ASN A 93 -9.78 0.83 5.86
N ILE A 94 -9.05 1.94 5.97
CA ILE A 94 -7.62 1.93 6.31
C ILE A 94 -7.47 1.64 7.81
N HIS A 95 -6.89 0.50 8.13
CA HIS A 95 -6.45 0.12 9.47
C HIS A 95 -4.93 0.12 9.54
N HIS A 96 -4.40 0.93 10.43
CA HIS A 96 -2.97 0.98 10.70
C HIS A 96 -2.58 -0.08 11.73
N HIS A 97 -1.49 -0.79 11.45
CA HIS A 97 -0.92 -1.79 12.34
C HIS A 97 0.49 -1.36 12.70
N LEU A 98 0.80 -1.41 14.00
CA LEU A 98 2.17 -1.27 14.48
C LEU A 98 2.84 -2.63 14.32
N MET A 99 3.97 -2.66 13.65
CA MET A 99 4.70 -3.88 13.36
C MET A 99 6.20 -3.71 13.56
N ALA A 100 6.82 -4.74 14.10
CA ALA A 100 8.25 -4.80 14.40
C ALA A 100 8.76 -6.22 14.16
N LEU A 101 10.07 -6.42 14.29
CA LEU A 101 10.65 -7.76 14.27
C LEU A 101 10.08 -8.62 15.38
N GLU A 102 9.93 -9.90 15.11
CA GLU A 102 9.44 -10.88 16.08
C GLU A 102 10.25 -10.86 17.39
N GLY A 103 9.56 -11.07 18.51
CA GLY A 103 10.15 -11.11 19.84
C GLY A 103 10.41 -9.76 20.49
N GLN A 104 9.95 -8.66 19.90
CA GLN A 104 9.99 -7.33 20.51
C GLN A 104 8.64 -6.99 21.13
N GLU A 105 8.68 -6.43 22.34
CA GLU A 105 7.54 -5.86 23.03
C GLU A 105 7.44 -4.35 22.75
N LEU A 106 6.28 -3.75 22.99
CA LEU A 106 6.06 -2.31 22.78
C LEU A 106 7.06 -1.44 23.57
N THR A 107 7.50 -1.91 24.70
CA THR A 107 8.51 -1.26 25.57
C THR A 107 9.92 -1.26 24.98
N ASP A 108 10.21 -2.16 24.04
CA ASP A 108 11.50 -2.22 23.37
C ASP A 108 11.59 -1.23 22.21
N ILE A 109 10.43 -0.74 21.73
CA ILE A 109 10.35 0.16 20.58
C ILE A 109 10.76 1.57 21.00
N LYS A 110 11.80 2.08 20.36
CA LYS A 110 12.34 3.43 20.58
C LYS A 110 11.85 4.42 19.51
N ALA A 111 11.63 3.94 18.30
CA ALA A 111 11.18 4.78 17.21
C ALA A 111 10.14 4.05 16.33
N VAL A 112 9.18 4.82 15.83
CA VAL A 112 8.20 4.36 14.84
C VAL A 112 8.33 5.20 13.59
N HIS A 113 8.57 4.55 12.48
CA HIS A 113 8.72 5.16 11.17
C HIS A 113 7.47 4.91 10.33
N SER A 114 6.97 5.93 9.66
CA SER A 114 5.88 5.81 8.70
C SER A 114 5.67 7.09 7.91
N HIS A 115 4.79 7.01 6.90
CA HIS A 115 4.33 8.20 6.18
C HIS A 115 3.65 9.19 7.15
N PRO A 116 3.87 10.53 7.00
CA PRO A 116 3.34 11.55 7.89
C PRO A 116 1.84 11.42 8.19
N MET A 117 1.03 11.11 7.18
CA MET A 117 -0.42 10.92 7.36
C MET A 117 -0.76 9.72 8.26
N ALA A 118 -0.01 8.64 8.19
CA ALA A 118 -0.22 7.48 9.06
C ALA A 118 0.18 7.80 10.52
N LEU A 119 1.28 8.52 10.71
CA LEU A 119 1.69 9.00 12.03
C LEU A 119 0.64 9.93 12.65
N LEU A 120 0.12 10.88 11.85
CA LEU A 120 -0.94 11.79 12.28
C LEU A 120 -2.20 11.04 12.71
N GLN A 121 -2.62 10.06 11.94
CA GLN A 121 -3.80 9.23 12.24
C GLN A 121 -3.64 8.39 13.52
N CYS A 122 -2.40 8.03 13.88
CA CYS A 122 -2.08 7.26 15.08
C CYS A 122 -1.67 8.11 16.28
N HIS A 123 -1.71 9.43 16.18
CA HIS A 123 -1.21 10.36 17.21
C HIS A 123 -1.79 10.11 18.59
N GLU A 124 -3.10 9.85 18.72
CA GLU A 124 -3.73 9.57 20.02
C GLU A 124 -3.19 8.31 20.72
N PHE A 125 -2.79 7.31 19.93
CA PHE A 125 -2.11 6.13 20.45
C PHE A 125 -0.74 6.51 21.02
N PHE A 126 0.06 7.29 20.29
CA PHE A 126 1.42 7.64 20.69
C PHE A 126 1.50 8.66 21.81
N LYS A 127 0.46 9.46 22.06
CA LYS A 127 0.35 10.27 23.29
C LYS A 127 0.49 9.43 24.56
N LYS A 128 0.04 8.17 24.52
CA LYS A 128 0.14 7.23 25.65
C LYS A 128 1.50 6.53 25.72
N HIS A 129 2.36 6.72 24.71
CA HIS A 129 3.68 6.11 24.60
C HIS A 129 4.75 7.15 24.28
N PRO A 130 4.96 8.14 25.18
CA PRO A 130 5.83 9.30 24.92
C PRO A 130 7.32 8.95 24.80
N HIS A 131 7.69 7.72 25.14
CA HIS A 131 9.05 7.20 24.97
C HIS A 131 9.36 6.83 23.51
N ILE A 132 8.35 6.72 22.64
CA ILE A 132 8.51 6.35 21.24
C ILE A 132 8.68 7.61 20.40
N GLN A 133 9.80 7.72 19.72
CA GLN A 133 10.03 8.78 18.73
C GLN A 133 9.27 8.47 17.44
N LEU A 134 8.49 9.45 16.94
CA LEU A 134 7.85 9.35 15.63
C LEU A 134 8.78 9.93 14.56
N VAL A 135 9.04 9.15 13.51
CA VAL A 135 9.95 9.51 12.42
C VAL A 135 9.20 9.42 11.09
N GLU A 136 9.16 10.53 10.38
CA GLU A 136 8.55 10.57 9.05
C GLU A 136 9.38 9.80 8.03
N ASP A 137 8.69 9.07 7.17
CA ASP A 137 9.26 8.26 6.10
C ASP A 137 8.42 8.38 4.82
N VAL A 138 8.98 7.99 3.70
CA VAL A 138 8.37 8.19 2.37
C VAL A 138 7.15 7.28 2.18
N ASP A 139 7.22 6.01 2.61
CA ASP A 139 6.17 5.02 2.38
C ASP A 139 6.04 4.06 3.57
N THR A 140 4.81 3.64 3.85
CA THR A 140 4.49 2.75 4.98
C THR A 140 5.03 1.33 4.78
N ALA A 141 4.84 0.77 3.59
CA ALA A 141 5.25 -0.60 3.28
C ALA A 141 6.77 -0.72 3.05
N GLU A 142 7.40 0.32 2.47
CA GLU A 142 8.85 0.39 2.31
C GLU A 142 9.56 0.40 3.67
N THR A 143 9.00 1.11 4.64
CA THR A 143 9.51 1.09 6.02
C THR A 143 9.47 -0.31 6.61
N ALA A 144 8.34 -1.03 6.46
CA ALA A 144 8.21 -2.40 6.95
C ALA A 144 9.24 -3.34 6.27
N GLN A 145 9.40 -3.22 4.96
CA GLN A 145 10.41 -3.98 4.21
C GLN A 145 11.83 -3.73 4.74
N ARG A 146 12.17 -2.46 4.99
CA ARG A 146 13.49 -2.05 5.48
C ARG A 146 13.77 -2.56 6.90
N ILE A 147 12.78 -2.56 7.79
CA ILE A 147 12.91 -3.12 9.14
C ILE A 147 13.28 -4.59 9.07
N GLN A 148 12.56 -5.36 8.24
CA GLN A 148 12.83 -6.79 8.09
C GLN A 148 14.18 -7.05 7.42
N SER A 149 14.47 -6.43 6.29
CA SER A 149 15.73 -6.65 5.55
C SER A 149 16.96 -6.22 6.33
N GLY A 150 16.84 -5.12 7.07
CA GLY A 150 17.92 -4.57 7.92
C GLY A 150 17.98 -5.16 9.33
N GLN A 151 17.05 -6.06 9.72
CA GLN A 151 16.92 -6.61 11.07
C GLN A 151 16.98 -5.53 12.15
N LEU A 152 16.20 -4.45 11.94
CA LEU A 152 16.27 -3.23 12.76
C LEU A 152 15.50 -3.41 14.08
N LYS A 153 16.21 -3.71 15.16
CA LYS A 153 15.64 -3.80 16.51
C LYS A 153 15.38 -2.43 17.12
N GLY A 154 14.32 -2.34 17.94
CA GLY A 154 13.91 -1.09 18.58
C GLY A 154 13.20 -0.11 17.63
N ILE A 155 12.97 -0.51 16.38
CA ILE A 155 12.26 0.26 15.38
C ILE A 155 11.02 -0.50 14.94
N ALA A 156 9.88 0.21 14.87
CA ALA A 156 8.64 -0.33 14.33
C ALA A 156 8.15 0.51 13.14
N ALA A 157 7.31 -0.09 12.32
CA ALA A 157 6.58 0.61 11.26
C ALA A 157 5.09 0.70 11.58
N ILE A 158 4.43 1.71 11.01
CA ILE A 158 2.97 1.70 10.85
C ILE A 158 2.69 1.44 9.39
N ALA A 159 1.99 0.34 9.10
CA ALA A 159 1.65 -0.04 7.74
C ALA A 159 0.34 -0.86 7.69
N PRO A 160 -0.23 -1.14 6.51
CA PRO A 160 -1.35 -2.06 6.36
C PRO A 160 -0.99 -3.48 6.80
N LYS A 161 -1.98 -4.25 7.27
CA LYS A 161 -1.78 -5.65 7.71
C LYS A 161 -1.10 -6.52 6.65
N VAL A 162 -1.37 -6.27 5.37
CA VAL A 162 -0.75 -7.00 4.27
C VAL A 162 0.78 -6.88 4.26
N ALA A 163 1.33 -5.75 4.74
CA ALA A 163 2.77 -5.57 4.86
C ALA A 163 3.36 -6.49 5.95
N ALA A 164 2.69 -6.65 7.10
CA ALA A 164 3.14 -7.54 8.15
C ALA A 164 3.27 -8.99 7.65
N GLY A 165 2.22 -9.51 7.01
CA GLY A 165 2.26 -10.87 6.44
C GLY A 165 3.29 -11.05 5.33
N LEU A 166 3.53 -10.00 4.52
CA LEU A 166 4.49 -10.05 3.41
C LEU A 166 5.94 -10.03 3.88
N TYR A 167 6.22 -9.26 4.92
CA TYR A 167 7.58 -9.04 5.41
C TYR A 167 7.90 -9.82 6.71
N GLY A 168 6.94 -10.56 7.28
CA GLY A 168 7.17 -11.37 8.48
C GLY A 168 7.43 -10.51 9.74
N LEU A 169 6.59 -9.49 9.96
CA LEU A 169 6.63 -8.60 11.12
C LEU A 169 5.41 -8.78 11.99
#